data_f480c4e43fee158de53919a4fea8409b
#
_entry.id   f480c4e43fee158de53919a4fea8409b
#
_cell.length_a   1.000
_cell.length_b   1.000
_cell.length_c   1.000
_cell.angle_alpha   90.00
_cell.angle_beta   90.00
_cell.angle_gamma   90.00
#
_symmetry.space_group_name_H-M   'P 1'
#
loop_
_entity.id
_entity.type
_entity.pdbx_description
1 polymer ?
#
loop_
_entity_poly.entity_id
_entity_poly.type
_entity_poly.pdbx_seq_one_letter_code
_entity_poly.pdbx_strand_id
1 'polypeptide(L)'
;MKIEFVLPLFIFVLANILYGQSNFKNLKVLDPMIEKSELKLLMKGYTKSLGVKCNFCHVPDAFHKDDKEHKLIARKMITMTAGIRSELMETFPKKDVSMKFNCAVCHVGSNKPEWVGSN
;
A
#
# COMPACT_ATOMS: atom_id res chain seq x y z
N MET A 1 0.46 45.58 23.66
CA MET A 1 -0.03 45.33 22.29
C MET A 1 1.01 44.55 21.50
N LYS A 2 1.25 43.25 21.85
CA LYS A 2 2.17 42.34 21.16
C LYS A 2 1.69 40.87 21.20
N ILE A 3 0.38 40.63 21.38
CA ILE A 3 -0.19 39.28 21.53
C ILE A 3 -0.72 38.73 20.19
N GLU A 4 -0.96 39.59 19.20
CA GLU A 4 -1.63 39.18 17.96
C GLU A 4 -0.77 38.34 16.98
N PHE A 5 0.55 38.39 17.10
CA PHE A 5 1.45 37.64 16.23
C PHE A 5 1.87 36.26 16.77
N VAL A 6 1.67 36.02 18.05
CA VAL A 6 2.10 34.75 18.67
C VAL A 6 1.04 33.64 18.48
N LEU A 7 -0.24 34.01 18.44
CA LEU A 7 -1.35 33.08 18.31
C LEU A 7 -1.36 32.31 16.98
N PRO A 8 -1.21 32.96 15.80
CA PRO A 8 -1.16 32.25 14.52
C PRO A 8 0.09 31.35 14.38
N LEU A 9 1.24 31.76 14.93
CA LEU A 9 2.45 30.95 14.92
C LEU A 9 2.28 29.68 15.76
N PHE A 10 1.60 29.78 16.90
CA PHE A 10 1.33 28.65 17.79
C PHE A 10 0.36 27.64 17.18
N ILE A 11 -0.65 28.12 16.45
CA ILE A 11 -1.61 27.27 15.70
C ILE A 11 -0.89 26.55 14.55
N PHE A 12 0.04 27.21 13.87
CA PHE A 12 0.81 26.65 12.77
C PHE A 12 1.77 25.54 13.24
N VAL A 13 2.39 25.70 14.41
CA VAL A 13 3.24 24.70 15.03
C VAL A 13 2.44 23.48 15.50
N LEU A 14 1.26 23.69 16.10
CA LEU A 14 0.40 22.59 16.54
C LEU A 14 -0.20 21.80 15.39
N ALA A 15 -0.49 22.42 14.24
CA ALA A 15 -1.01 21.75 13.07
C ALA A 15 0.02 20.74 12.49
N ASN A 16 1.31 21.03 12.59
CA ASN A 16 2.36 20.11 12.12
C ASN A 16 2.57 18.88 13.03
N ILE A 17 2.14 18.92 14.28
CA ILE A 17 2.24 17.80 15.22
C ILE A 17 1.15 16.75 14.97
N LEU A 18 0.04 17.14 14.30
CA LEU A 18 -1.09 16.24 14.02
C LEU A 18 -0.94 15.40 12.74
N TYR A 19 0.03 15.71 11.89
CA TYR A 19 0.37 14.84 10.76
C TYR A 19 1.27 13.71 11.27
N GLY A 20 0.67 12.57 11.60
CA GLY A 20 1.36 11.37 12.02
C GLY A 20 2.46 11.01 11.02
N GLN A 21 3.70 11.02 11.47
CA GLN A 21 4.84 10.61 10.64
C GLN A 21 4.82 9.09 10.47
N SER A 22 4.93 8.64 9.22
CA SER A 22 5.09 7.22 8.93
C SER A 22 6.32 6.65 9.65
N ASN A 23 6.12 5.53 10.35
CA ASN A 23 7.20 4.76 10.99
C ASN A 23 8.12 4.06 9.97
N PHE A 24 7.81 4.14 8.68
CA PHE A 24 8.51 3.43 7.61
C PHE A 24 9.11 4.38 6.60
N LYS A 25 10.35 4.11 6.22
CA LYS A 25 11.00 4.80 5.11
C LYS A 25 10.39 4.34 3.79
N ASN A 26 9.95 5.30 2.96
CA ASN A 26 9.53 5.06 1.58
C ASN A 26 8.24 4.23 1.42
N LEU A 27 7.32 4.32 2.37
CA LEU A 27 5.97 3.77 2.24
C LEU A 27 5.11 4.75 1.43
N LYS A 28 4.77 4.42 0.16
CA LYS A 28 4.14 5.36 -0.79
C LYS A 28 2.69 5.06 -1.14
N VAL A 29 2.27 3.81 -1.09
CA VAL A 29 0.96 3.36 -1.61
C VAL A 29 0.13 2.60 -0.57
N LEU A 30 0.62 2.50 0.64
CA LEU A 30 -0.05 1.90 1.78
C LEU A 30 -0.24 2.96 2.86
N ASP A 31 -1.14 2.69 3.81
CA ASP A 31 -1.38 3.58 4.94
C ASP A 31 -0.06 3.90 5.66
N PRO A 32 0.34 5.16 5.77
CA PRO A 32 1.57 5.55 6.47
C PRO A 32 1.55 5.21 7.96
N MET A 33 0.37 5.01 8.54
CA MET A 33 0.17 4.68 9.96
C MET A 33 0.02 3.16 10.20
N ILE A 34 0.17 2.33 9.16
CA ILE A 34 0.04 0.88 9.27
C ILE A 34 1.00 0.32 10.33
N GLU A 35 0.50 -0.58 11.17
CA GLU A 35 1.32 -1.27 12.16
C GLU A 35 2.32 -2.23 11.52
N LYS A 36 3.50 -2.37 12.12
CA LYS A 36 4.58 -3.23 11.59
C LYS A 36 4.16 -4.69 11.40
N SER A 37 3.37 -5.22 12.31
CA SER A 37 2.82 -6.57 12.25
C SER A 37 1.87 -6.74 11.05
N GLU A 38 1.00 -5.76 10.83
CA GLU A 38 0.04 -5.73 9.74
C GLU A 38 0.75 -5.58 8.39
N LEU A 39 1.71 -4.66 8.28
CA LEU A 39 2.53 -4.51 7.07
C LEU A 39 3.24 -5.82 6.71
N LYS A 40 3.81 -6.52 7.71
CA LYS A 40 4.46 -7.82 7.49
C LYS A 40 3.48 -8.89 7.00
N LEU A 41 2.27 -8.92 7.55
CA LEU A 41 1.22 -9.83 7.14
C LEU A 41 0.76 -9.55 5.70
N LEU A 42 0.59 -8.27 5.36
CA LEU A 42 0.23 -7.81 4.02
C LEU A 42 1.29 -8.22 2.99
N MET A 43 2.58 -8.02 3.29
CA MET A 43 3.68 -8.45 2.42
C MET A 43 3.73 -9.96 2.22
N LYS A 44 3.44 -10.75 3.26
CA LYS A 44 3.28 -12.20 3.14
C LYS A 44 2.10 -12.57 2.24
N GLY A 45 1.01 -11.84 2.31
CA GLY A 45 -0.14 -12.01 1.41
C GLY A 45 0.26 -11.79 -0.05
N TYR A 46 1.03 -10.75 -0.35
CA TYR A 46 1.52 -10.47 -1.70
C TYR A 46 2.43 -11.57 -2.22
N THR A 47 3.42 -12.01 -1.42
CA THR A 47 4.32 -13.08 -1.84
C THR A 47 3.59 -14.39 -2.13
N LYS A 48 2.58 -14.72 -1.33
CA LYS A 48 1.72 -15.89 -1.54
C LYS A 48 0.90 -15.77 -2.82
N SER A 49 0.26 -14.62 -3.05
CA SER A 49 -0.58 -14.38 -4.22
C SER A 49 0.20 -14.40 -5.54
N LEU A 50 1.47 -14.02 -5.49
CA LEU A 50 2.36 -13.93 -6.65
C LEU A 50 3.28 -15.15 -6.81
N GLY A 51 3.32 -16.07 -5.85
CA GLY A 51 4.24 -17.21 -5.87
C GLY A 51 5.72 -16.85 -5.80
N VAL A 52 6.06 -15.68 -5.19
CA VAL A 52 7.43 -15.17 -5.14
C VAL A 52 7.95 -15.02 -3.71
N LYS A 53 9.25 -14.80 -3.55
CA LYS A 53 9.90 -14.49 -2.27
C LYS A 53 10.06 -12.98 -2.09
N CYS A 54 10.32 -12.53 -0.86
CA CYS A 54 10.50 -11.09 -0.51
C CYS A 54 11.58 -10.40 -1.36
N ASN A 55 12.66 -11.11 -1.67
CA ASN A 55 13.78 -10.59 -2.47
C ASN A 55 13.44 -10.41 -3.97
N PHE A 56 12.28 -10.84 -4.42
CA PHE A 56 11.81 -10.56 -5.78
C PHE A 56 11.55 -9.05 -5.96
N CYS A 57 10.92 -8.41 -4.97
CA CYS A 57 10.60 -6.97 -4.99
C CYS A 57 11.53 -6.13 -4.12
N HIS A 58 12.19 -6.70 -3.11
CA HIS A 58 12.98 -5.98 -2.15
C HIS A 58 14.46 -6.34 -2.21
N VAL A 59 15.30 -5.35 -1.93
CA VAL A 59 16.71 -5.58 -1.62
C VAL A 59 16.81 -6.10 -0.17
N PRO A 60 17.43 -7.26 0.09
CA PRO A 60 17.64 -7.76 1.45
C PRO A 60 18.27 -6.69 2.34
N ASP A 61 17.83 -6.60 3.59
CA ASP A 61 18.25 -5.63 4.61
C ASP A 61 18.07 -4.14 4.25
N ALA A 62 17.47 -3.86 3.07
CA ALA A 62 17.20 -2.51 2.58
C ALA A 62 15.82 -2.42 1.91
N PHE A 63 14.77 -2.93 2.58
CA PHE A 63 13.40 -3.02 2.05
C PHE A 63 12.82 -1.69 1.58
N HIS A 64 13.33 -0.56 2.06
CA HIS A 64 12.89 0.78 1.66
C HIS A 64 13.42 1.20 0.29
N LYS A 65 14.51 0.61 -0.23
CA LYS A 65 15.09 0.98 -1.52
C LYS A 65 14.19 0.63 -2.69
N ASP A 66 14.27 1.43 -3.74
CA ASP A 66 13.51 1.29 -4.99
C ASP A 66 14.36 0.75 -6.16
N ASP A 67 15.47 0.08 -5.86
CA ASP A 67 16.44 -0.41 -6.85
C ASP A 67 15.86 -1.54 -7.74
N LYS A 68 14.77 -2.17 -7.31
CA LYS A 68 14.13 -3.27 -8.06
C LYS A 68 12.89 -2.80 -8.80
N GLU A 69 12.88 -3.01 -10.11
CA GLU A 69 11.75 -2.68 -10.97
C GLU A 69 10.45 -3.35 -10.52
N HIS A 70 10.51 -4.62 -10.10
CA HIS A 70 9.35 -5.35 -9.59
C HIS A 70 8.66 -4.67 -8.41
N LYS A 71 9.41 -3.94 -7.56
CA LYS A 71 8.82 -3.14 -6.48
C LYS A 71 8.01 -1.96 -7.01
N LEU A 72 8.49 -1.31 -8.07
CA LEU A 72 7.78 -0.20 -8.71
C LEU A 72 6.52 -0.68 -9.42
N ILE A 73 6.60 -1.83 -10.10
CA ILE A 73 5.44 -2.49 -10.71
C ILE A 73 4.42 -2.88 -9.65
N ALA A 74 4.87 -3.49 -8.53
CA ALA A 74 3.99 -3.88 -7.44
C ALA A 74 3.22 -2.69 -6.85
N ARG A 75 3.82 -1.51 -6.71
CA ARG A 75 3.11 -0.31 -6.28
C ARG A 75 1.98 0.09 -7.23
N LYS A 76 2.21 0.02 -8.54
CA LYS A 76 1.16 0.29 -9.54
C LYS A 76 0.02 -0.73 -9.42
N MET A 77 0.34 -2.01 -9.22
CA MET A 77 -0.66 -3.07 -9.03
C MET A 77 -1.45 -2.89 -7.73
N ILE A 78 -0.81 -2.49 -6.64
CA ILE A 78 -1.48 -2.19 -5.36
C ILE A 78 -2.47 -1.04 -5.54
N THR A 79 -2.07 0.06 -6.19
CA THR A 79 -2.95 1.20 -6.48
C THR A 79 -4.13 0.80 -7.36
N MET A 80 -3.88 0.02 -8.42
CA MET A 80 -4.94 -0.49 -9.30
C MET A 80 -5.93 -1.38 -8.53
N THR A 81 -5.43 -2.30 -7.73
CA THR A 81 -6.27 -3.20 -6.91
C THR A 81 -7.13 -2.42 -5.91
N ALA A 82 -6.57 -1.36 -5.30
CA ALA A 82 -7.31 -0.48 -4.40
C ALA A 82 -8.44 0.26 -5.13
N GLY A 83 -8.19 0.76 -6.35
CA GLY A 83 -9.22 1.39 -7.20
C GLY A 83 -10.37 0.43 -7.53
N ILE A 84 -10.05 -0.80 -7.96
CA ILE A 84 -11.07 -1.82 -8.26
C ILE A 84 -11.89 -2.16 -7.00
N ARG A 85 -11.25 -2.26 -5.84
CA ARG A 85 -11.97 -2.50 -4.57
C ARG A 85 -12.93 -1.36 -4.24
N SER A 86 -12.53 -0.12 -4.46
CA SER A 86 -13.41 1.05 -4.27
C SER A 86 -14.65 0.97 -5.16
N GLU A 87 -14.46 0.69 -6.44
CA GLU A 87 -15.54 0.51 -7.41
C GLU A 87 -16.50 -0.62 -7.01
N LEU A 88 -15.94 -1.75 -6.56
CA LEU A 88 -16.76 -2.88 -6.08
C LEU A 88 -17.54 -2.53 -4.82
N MET A 89 -17.01 -1.70 -3.93
CA MET A 89 -17.74 -1.24 -2.74
C MET A 89 -18.90 -0.32 -3.09
N GLU A 90 -18.74 0.54 -4.07
CA GLU A 90 -19.80 1.42 -4.57
C GLU A 90 -20.92 0.61 -5.26
N THR A 91 -20.52 -0.35 -6.10
CA THR A 91 -21.45 -1.18 -6.87
C THR A 91 -22.18 -2.20 -5.99
N PHE A 92 -21.51 -2.77 -4.99
CA PHE A 92 -22.03 -3.86 -4.15
C PHE A 92 -21.87 -3.58 -2.65
N PRO A 93 -22.49 -2.51 -2.12
CA PRO A 93 -22.22 -2.05 -0.75
C PRO A 93 -22.63 -3.04 0.35
N LYS A 94 -23.55 -3.97 0.05
CA LYS A 94 -24.02 -4.99 1.00
C LYS A 94 -23.32 -6.35 0.87
N LYS A 95 -22.36 -6.48 -0.04
CA LYS A 95 -21.67 -7.74 -0.29
C LYS A 95 -20.19 -7.60 0.08
N ASP A 96 -19.69 -8.63 0.73
CA ASP A 96 -18.29 -8.81 1.13
C ASP A 96 -17.33 -9.06 -0.08
N VAL A 97 -17.71 -8.59 -1.27
CA VAL A 97 -16.98 -8.81 -2.52
C VAL A 97 -15.69 -8.01 -2.55
N SER A 98 -15.73 -6.75 -2.12
CA SER A 98 -14.57 -5.87 -2.14
C SER A 98 -13.43 -6.35 -1.23
N MET A 99 -13.77 -6.92 -0.06
CA MET A 99 -12.78 -7.44 0.89
C MET A 99 -12.08 -8.70 0.37
N LYS A 100 -12.72 -9.47 -0.49
CA LYS A 100 -12.16 -10.69 -1.11
C LYS A 100 -11.33 -10.40 -2.35
N PHE A 101 -11.50 -9.22 -2.95
CA PHE A 101 -10.72 -8.83 -4.12
C PHE A 101 -9.27 -8.49 -3.72
N ASN A 102 -8.32 -9.27 -4.18
CA ASN A 102 -6.91 -9.12 -3.89
C ASN A 102 -6.05 -9.64 -5.06
N CYS A 103 -4.74 -9.57 -4.93
CA CYS A 103 -3.80 -9.95 -5.99
C CYS A 103 -4.01 -11.39 -6.51
N ALA A 104 -4.47 -12.32 -5.65
CA ALA A 104 -4.67 -13.72 -6.04
C ALA A 104 -5.80 -13.91 -7.05
N VAL A 105 -6.74 -12.95 -7.18
CA VAL A 105 -7.83 -13.03 -8.16
C VAL A 105 -7.29 -13.06 -9.59
N CYS A 106 -6.22 -12.31 -9.87
CA CYS A 106 -5.59 -12.27 -11.19
C CYS A 106 -4.33 -13.12 -11.26
N HIS A 107 -3.55 -13.21 -10.18
CA HIS A 107 -2.23 -13.84 -10.19
C HIS A 107 -2.24 -15.34 -9.86
N VAL A 108 -3.18 -15.82 -9.04
CA VAL A 108 -3.38 -17.25 -8.71
C VAL A 108 -2.08 -17.97 -8.35
N GLY A 109 -1.19 -17.34 -7.59
CA GLY A 109 0.11 -17.91 -7.19
C GLY A 109 1.23 -17.78 -8.23
N SER A 110 1.04 -16.97 -9.28
CA SER A 110 2.05 -16.66 -10.31
C SER A 110 2.32 -15.17 -10.41
N ASN A 111 3.57 -14.79 -10.61
CA ASN A 111 3.93 -13.37 -10.84
C ASN A 111 3.49 -12.85 -12.21
N LYS A 112 3.06 -13.73 -13.11
CA LYS A 112 2.46 -13.40 -14.40
C LYS A 112 1.02 -13.91 -14.39
N PRO A 113 0.00 -13.02 -14.55
CA PRO A 113 -1.37 -13.47 -14.74
C PRO A 113 -1.47 -14.31 -16.03
N GLU A 114 -2.16 -15.43 -15.94
CA GLU A 114 -2.51 -16.19 -17.13
C GLU A 114 -3.82 -15.64 -17.70
N TRP A 115 -3.80 -15.28 -18.98
CA TRP A 115 -4.99 -14.83 -19.70
C TRP A 115 -5.65 -16.03 -20.37
N VAL A 116 -6.93 -16.22 -20.11
CA VAL A 116 -7.72 -17.24 -20.83
C VAL A 116 -7.70 -16.91 -22.31
N GLY A 117 -7.10 -17.78 -23.15
CA GLY A 117 -6.98 -17.58 -24.59
C GLY A 117 -5.57 -17.19 -25.07
N SER A 118 -4.57 -17.14 -24.22
CA SER A 118 -3.15 -17.02 -24.62
C SER A 118 -2.54 -18.38 -24.98
N ASN A 119 -3.11 -19.05 -25.95
CA ASN A 119 -2.49 -20.22 -26.63
C ASN A 119 -1.91 -19.78 -27.95
#